data_de244c8885f787f4703ae358534483de
#
_entry.id   de244c8885f787f4703ae358534483de
#
_cell.length_a   1.000
_cell.length_b   1.000
_cell.length_c   1.000
_cell.angle_alpha   90.00
_cell.angle_beta   90.00
_cell.angle_gamma   90.00
#
_symmetry.space_group_name_H-M   'P 1'
#
loop_
_entity.id
_entity.type
_entity.pdbx_description
1 polymer ?
#
loop_
_entity_poly.entity_id
_entity_poly.type
_entity_poly.pdbx_seq_one_letter_code
_entity_poly.pdbx_strand_id
1 'polypeptide(L)'
;IGDGHRVIHGVAGSGKTMILLFRCLYLAETTSGKILVLCYNITLASYLRECIEARGLRSRVTVSHFHSWCASMAKRHGIQVKADRKEYPEKCFSALEEAVNSGKITQTGYDAVLVDEGHDFDSRWLALIARLFDNASRSLLLMYDDAQSIYRRERALNFSLASVGIQAQGRTSVLPVNYRNPKRILHFAYAFSREYFEKHQNREIPLVQPQAGGEEGTEPEIQRCASERDEARQVADWLEKRHALCGHWSDMAVLCPTERSAKQLQDVMTQRGIPFATCFDREGKKAYSRRKDVVHLLTYQSSKGLEFPYVAVINASFVHSGATDESEVIPVLYVAFTRATRELLVTCYHENSISRHLEDFA
;
A
#
# COMPACT_ATOMS: atom_id res chain seq x y z
N ILE A 1 4.32 12.30 -20.48
CA ILE A 1 5.41 12.09 -19.51
C ILE A 1 6.63 11.60 -20.31
N GLY A 2 7.70 12.43 -20.43
CA GLY A 2 8.91 12.15 -21.23
C GLY A 2 9.93 11.25 -20.50
N ASP A 3 11.14 11.15 -21.03
CA ASP A 3 12.24 10.36 -20.48
C ASP A 3 12.91 11.01 -19.26
N GLY A 4 13.84 10.31 -18.64
CA GLY A 4 14.55 10.72 -17.44
C GLY A 4 13.76 10.50 -16.15
N HIS A 5 14.24 11.12 -15.07
CA HIS A 5 13.63 10.97 -13.75
C HIS A 5 12.41 11.88 -13.60
N ARG A 6 11.31 11.33 -13.11
CA ARG A 6 10.06 12.04 -12.80
C ARG A 6 9.49 11.61 -11.47
N VAL A 7 8.78 12.51 -10.86
CA VAL A 7 8.14 12.28 -9.56
C VAL A 7 6.68 12.65 -9.64
N ILE A 8 5.83 11.78 -9.15
CA ILE A 8 4.41 12.06 -8.91
C ILE A 8 4.18 11.95 -7.42
N HIS A 9 3.85 13.08 -6.84
CA HIS A 9 3.47 13.24 -5.47
C HIS A 9 1.96 13.41 -5.40
N GLY A 10 1.26 12.61 -4.60
CA GLY A 10 -0.20 12.70 -4.58
C GLY A 10 -0.80 12.09 -3.33
N VAL A 11 -1.93 12.66 -2.90
CA VAL A 11 -2.71 12.15 -1.78
C VAL A 11 -3.22 10.73 -2.02
N ALA A 12 -3.62 10.03 -0.96
CA ALA A 12 -4.33 8.74 -1.10
C ALA A 12 -5.50 8.90 -2.07
N GLY A 13 -5.73 7.91 -2.94
CA GLY A 13 -6.86 7.96 -3.88
C GLY A 13 -6.75 8.95 -5.03
N SER A 14 -5.59 9.58 -5.25
CA SER A 14 -5.40 10.53 -6.37
C SER A 14 -5.16 9.87 -7.74
N GLY A 15 -5.24 8.54 -7.84
CA GLY A 15 -5.09 7.82 -9.11
C GLY A 15 -3.65 7.45 -9.47
N LYS A 16 -2.68 7.51 -8.56
CA LYS A 16 -1.27 7.14 -8.79
C LYS A 16 -1.12 5.79 -9.48
N THR A 17 -1.76 4.75 -8.96
CA THR A 17 -1.73 3.39 -9.55
C THR A 17 -2.27 3.35 -10.97
N MET A 18 -3.33 4.13 -11.27
CA MET A 18 -3.86 4.27 -12.62
C MET A 18 -2.82 4.89 -13.56
N ILE A 19 -2.17 5.96 -13.12
CA ILE A 19 -1.09 6.61 -13.88
C ILE A 19 0.06 5.64 -14.13
N LEU A 20 0.43 4.82 -13.13
CA LEU A 20 1.43 3.76 -13.29
C LEU A 20 1.06 2.79 -14.41
N LEU A 21 -0.17 2.28 -14.40
CA LEU A 21 -0.66 1.34 -15.41
C LEU A 21 -0.68 1.95 -16.82
N PHE A 22 -1.16 3.19 -16.95
CA PHE A 22 -1.10 3.91 -18.23
C PHE A 22 0.32 4.19 -18.69
N ARG A 23 1.24 4.48 -17.76
CA ARG A 23 2.66 4.65 -18.12
C ARG A 23 3.27 3.34 -18.60
N CYS A 24 2.92 2.21 -18.00
CA CYS A 24 3.35 0.89 -18.49
C CYS A 24 2.86 0.63 -19.93
N LEU A 25 1.59 0.94 -20.22
CA LEU A 25 1.03 0.83 -21.57
C LEU A 25 1.80 1.70 -22.56
N TYR A 26 1.93 2.98 -22.26
CA TYR A 26 2.66 3.95 -23.12
C TYR A 26 4.09 3.50 -23.40
N LEU A 27 4.84 3.10 -22.37
CA LEU A 27 6.22 2.63 -22.52
C LEU A 27 6.29 1.32 -23.32
N ALA A 28 5.35 0.41 -23.15
CA ALA A 28 5.29 -0.82 -23.90
C ALA A 28 5.03 -0.59 -25.41
N GLU A 29 4.35 0.47 -25.76
CA GLU A 29 4.10 0.87 -27.16
C GLU A 29 5.25 1.67 -27.77
N THR A 30 5.92 2.51 -26.97
CA THR A 30 6.91 3.49 -27.48
C THR A 30 8.36 3.06 -27.34
N THR A 31 8.66 2.01 -26.58
CA THR A 31 10.01 1.48 -26.40
C THR A 31 10.08 0.02 -26.81
N SER A 32 11.26 -0.52 -27.08
CA SER A 32 11.46 -1.94 -27.38
C SER A 32 11.87 -2.79 -26.17
N GLY A 33 12.35 -2.14 -25.10
CA GLY A 33 12.89 -2.79 -23.94
C GLY A 33 11.85 -3.23 -22.91
N LYS A 34 12.32 -3.83 -21.84
CA LYS A 34 11.49 -4.27 -20.70
C LYS A 34 11.29 -3.15 -19.69
N ILE A 35 10.16 -3.19 -19.01
CA ILE A 35 9.76 -2.25 -17.98
C ILE A 35 9.73 -2.96 -16.63
N LEU A 36 10.30 -2.35 -15.60
CA LEU A 36 10.27 -2.84 -14.23
C LEU A 36 9.31 -1.99 -13.40
N VAL A 37 8.39 -2.65 -12.71
CA VAL A 37 7.55 -2.03 -11.68
C VAL A 37 7.98 -2.57 -10.32
N LEU A 38 8.38 -1.69 -9.43
CA LEU A 38 8.78 -2.01 -8.07
C LEU A 38 7.78 -1.45 -7.06
N CYS A 39 7.46 -2.25 -6.06
CA CYS A 39 6.74 -1.82 -4.86
C CYS A 39 7.27 -2.56 -3.63
N TYR A 40 6.97 -2.04 -2.45
CA TYR A 40 7.39 -2.67 -1.20
C TYR A 40 6.37 -3.69 -0.69
N ASN A 41 5.09 -3.49 -0.95
CA ASN A 41 4.02 -4.38 -0.49
C ASN A 41 3.84 -5.59 -1.44
N ILE A 42 3.89 -6.82 -0.87
CA ILE A 42 3.77 -8.07 -1.64
C ILE A 42 2.36 -8.23 -2.21
N THR A 43 1.33 -7.85 -1.45
CA THR A 43 -0.07 -7.94 -1.89
C THR A 43 -0.32 -6.98 -3.05
N LEU A 44 0.19 -5.74 -2.95
CA LEU A 44 0.15 -4.77 -4.05
C LEU A 44 0.88 -5.28 -5.29
N ALA A 45 2.06 -5.92 -5.12
CA ALA A 45 2.78 -6.52 -6.24
C ALA A 45 1.95 -7.61 -6.94
N SER A 46 1.19 -8.40 -6.18
CA SER A 46 0.30 -9.43 -6.73
C SER A 46 -0.86 -8.81 -7.50
N TYR A 47 -1.49 -7.79 -6.96
CA TYR A 47 -2.54 -7.01 -7.63
C TYR A 47 -2.04 -6.35 -8.93
N LEU A 48 -0.89 -5.67 -8.88
CA LEU A 48 -0.32 -5.03 -10.07
C LEU A 48 0.03 -6.04 -11.16
N ARG A 49 0.54 -7.24 -10.79
CA ARG A 49 0.78 -8.32 -11.77
C ARG A 49 -0.52 -8.74 -12.47
N GLU A 50 -1.59 -8.91 -11.71
CA GLU A 50 -2.90 -9.24 -12.26
C GLU A 50 -3.41 -8.16 -13.23
N CYS A 51 -3.25 -6.88 -12.87
CA CYS A 51 -3.60 -5.76 -13.73
C CYS A 51 -2.78 -5.70 -15.02
N ILE A 52 -1.47 -5.97 -14.96
CA ILE A 52 -0.55 -6.00 -16.10
C ILE A 52 -0.88 -7.20 -17.02
N GLU A 53 -1.17 -8.36 -16.43
CA GLU A 53 -1.54 -9.57 -17.17
C GLU A 53 -2.87 -9.39 -17.91
N ALA A 54 -3.88 -8.80 -17.25
CA ALA A 54 -5.18 -8.50 -17.86
C ALA A 54 -5.07 -7.55 -19.08
N ARG A 55 -3.99 -6.77 -19.18
CA ARG A 55 -3.70 -5.87 -20.31
C ARG A 55 -2.76 -6.47 -21.36
N GLY A 56 -2.41 -7.75 -21.23
CA GLY A 56 -1.50 -8.44 -22.18
C GLY A 56 -0.04 -7.99 -22.11
N LEU A 57 0.37 -7.28 -21.06
CA LEU A 57 1.70 -6.67 -20.95
C LEU A 57 2.73 -7.56 -20.25
N ARG A 58 2.41 -8.80 -19.90
CA ARG A 58 3.28 -9.69 -19.13
C ARG A 58 4.66 -9.94 -19.75
N SER A 59 4.76 -9.94 -21.07
CA SER A 59 6.03 -10.14 -21.79
C SER A 59 6.96 -8.92 -21.70
N ARG A 60 6.40 -7.72 -21.50
CA ARG A 60 7.09 -6.44 -21.51
C ARG A 60 7.31 -5.87 -20.13
N VAL A 61 6.39 -6.10 -19.19
CA VAL A 61 6.37 -5.50 -17.86
C VAL A 61 6.61 -6.57 -16.79
N THR A 62 7.65 -6.37 -15.98
CA THR A 62 7.94 -7.19 -14.81
C THR A 62 7.52 -6.43 -13.55
N VAL A 63 6.59 -6.99 -12.78
CA VAL A 63 6.20 -6.45 -11.46
C VAL A 63 6.87 -7.25 -10.36
N SER A 64 7.59 -6.59 -9.45
CA SER A 64 8.30 -7.25 -8.36
C SER A 64 8.24 -6.47 -7.07
N HIS A 65 8.20 -7.19 -5.95
CA HIS A 65 8.55 -6.65 -4.65
C HIS A 65 10.06 -6.37 -4.62
N PHE A 66 10.49 -5.25 -4.02
CA PHE A 66 11.87 -4.77 -4.09
C PHE A 66 12.92 -5.84 -3.72
N HIS A 67 12.83 -6.46 -2.55
CA HIS A 67 13.80 -7.49 -2.15
C HIS A 67 13.77 -8.76 -3.02
N SER A 68 12.61 -9.10 -3.60
CA SER A 68 12.53 -10.20 -4.56
C SER A 68 13.24 -9.87 -5.86
N TRP A 69 13.19 -8.62 -6.27
CA TRP A 69 13.96 -8.12 -7.42
C TRP A 69 15.46 -8.15 -7.13
N CYS A 70 15.91 -7.68 -5.96
CA CYS A 70 17.32 -7.75 -5.55
C CYS A 70 17.86 -9.20 -5.59
N ALA A 71 17.12 -10.15 -5.03
CA ALA A 71 17.48 -11.56 -5.06
C ALA A 71 17.55 -12.13 -6.49
N SER A 72 16.63 -11.72 -7.37
CA SER A 72 16.63 -12.13 -8.79
C SER A 72 17.81 -11.53 -9.54
N MET A 73 18.17 -10.28 -9.26
CA MET A 73 19.34 -9.62 -9.85
C MET A 73 20.63 -10.28 -9.38
N ALA A 74 20.79 -10.51 -8.07
CA ALA A 74 21.94 -11.22 -7.54
C ALA A 74 22.12 -12.59 -8.21
N LYS A 75 21.05 -13.38 -8.30
CA LYS A 75 21.06 -14.68 -9.00
C LYS A 75 21.45 -14.57 -10.47
N ARG A 76 20.87 -13.60 -11.19
CA ARG A 76 21.17 -13.37 -12.63
C ARG A 76 22.64 -13.06 -12.87
N HIS A 77 23.28 -12.35 -11.96
CA HIS A 77 24.70 -11.97 -12.06
C HIS A 77 25.65 -12.93 -11.32
N GLY A 78 25.18 -14.12 -10.92
CA GLY A 78 26.01 -15.14 -10.29
C GLY A 78 26.51 -14.80 -8.89
N ILE A 79 25.89 -13.80 -8.22
CA ILE A 79 26.24 -13.41 -6.87
C ILE A 79 25.67 -14.43 -5.88
N GLN A 80 26.55 -15.15 -5.20
CA GLN A 80 26.15 -16.10 -4.17
C GLN A 80 25.94 -15.39 -2.83
N VAL A 81 24.73 -15.48 -2.29
CA VAL A 81 24.38 -14.94 -0.98
C VAL A 81 24.09 -16.08 -0.03
N LYS A 82 24.88 -16.15 1.05
CA LYS A 82 24.68 -17.12 2.15
C LYS A 82 24.11 -16.35 3.35
N ALA A 83 22.89 -16.66 3.72
CA ALA A 83 22.23 -16.08 4.89
C ALA A 83 21.05 -16.98 5.31
N ASP A 84 20.60 -16.82 6.54
CA ASP A 84 19.35 -17.42 6.99
C ASP A 84 18.14 -16.77 6.31
N ARG A 85 16.95 -17.39 6.46
CA ARG A 85 15.73 -16.95 5.78
C ARG A 85 15.34 -15.51 6.16
N LYS A 86 15.68 -15.05 7.37
CA LYS A 86 15.31 -13.73 7.88
C LYS A 86 16.22 -12.64 7.32
N GLU A 87 17.52 -12.89 7.27
CA GLU A 87 18.52 -11.94 6.78
C GLU A 87 18.70 -11.94 5.26
N TYR A 88 18.30 -13.03 4.59
CA TYR A 88 18.52 -13.22 3.15
C TYR A 88 18.07 -12.04 2.28
N PRO A 89 16.92 -11.39 2.50
CA PRO A 89 16.50 -10.25 1.69
C PRO A 89 17.47 -9.07 1.77
N GLU A 90 17.91 -8.71 2.96
CA GLU A 90 18.84 -7.59 3.18
C GLU A 90 20.26 -7.92 2.68
N LYS A 91 20.71 -9.15 2.87
CA LYS A 91 21.99 -9.62 2.31
C LYS A 91 22.00 -9.61 0.77
N CYS A 92 20.89 -9.95 0.13
CA CYS A 92 20.77 -9.83 -1.33
C CYS A 92 20.85 -8.37 -1.80
N PHE A 93 20.20 -7.46 -1.08
CA PHE A 93 20.29 -6.04 -1.36
C PHE A 93 21.72 -5.53 -1.21
N SER A 94 22.37 -5.79 -0.08
CA SER A 94 23.74 -5.33 0.20
C SER A 94 24.75 -5.87 -0.82
N ALA A 95 24.62 -7.15 -1.20
CA ALA A 95 25.49 -7.75 -2.22
C ALA A 95 25.27 -7.14 -3.63
N LEU A 96 24.03 -6.81 -3.96
CA LEU A 96 23.70 -6.12 -5.21
C LEU A 96 24.25 -4.68 -5.21
N GLU A 97 24.08 -3.96 -4.10
CA GLU A 97 24.58 -2.61 -3.91
C GLU A 97 26.10 -2.55 -4.08
N GLU A 98 26.84 -3.48 -3.46
CA GLU A 98 28.29 -3.60 -3.61
C GLU A 98 28.71 -3.89 -5.05
N ALA A 99 27.99 -4.79 -5.74
CA ALA A 99 28.29 -5.13 -7.12
C ALA A 99 28.03 -3.95 -8.10
N VAL A 100 27.01 -3.13 -7.82
CA VAL A 100 26.76 -1.90 -8.57
C VAL A 100 27.80 -0.84 -8.24
N ASN A 101 28.15 -0.67 -6.97
CA ASN A 101 29.16 0.30 -6.54
C ASN A 101 30.55 0.01 -7.09
N SER A 102 30.91 -1.27 -7.22
CA SER A 102 32.17 -1.71 -7.81
C SER A 102 32.17 -1.72 -9.35
N GLY A 103 31.07 -1.37 -9.99
CA GLY A 103 30.94 -1.38 -11.45
C GLY A 103 30.81 -2.78 -12.10
N LYS A 104 30.66 -3.83 -11.30
CA LYS A 104 30.41 -5.20 -11.80
C LYS A 104 29.04 -5.32 -12.48
N ILE A 105 28.05 -4.53 -12.03
CA ILE A 105 26.71 -4.46 -12.59
C ILE A 105 26.45 -3.02 -13.02
N THR A 106 26.34 -2.80 -14.30
CA THR A 106 26.04 -1.49 -14.92
C THR A 106 24.71 -1.48 -15.67
N GLN A 107 24.09 -2.64 -15.84
CA GLN A 107 22.85 -2.79 -16.59
C GLN A 107 21.88 -3.74 -15.90
N THR A 108 20.60 -3.39 -15.94
CA THR A 108 19.52 -4.17 -15.34
C THR A 108 18.78 -5.06 -16.35
N GLY A 109 18.90 -4.75 -17.64
CA GLY A 109 18.08 -5.32 -18.71
C GLY A 109 16.66 -4.75 -18.76
N TYR A 110 16.44 -3.59 -18.14
CA TYR A 110 15.20 -2.81 -18.22
C TYR A 110 15.50 -1.40 -18.72
N ASP A 111 14.61 -0.85 -19.57
CA ASP A 111 14.70 0.50 -20.10
C ASP A 111 13.97 1.52 -19.23
N ALA A 112 13.04 1.05 -18.40
CA ALA A 112 12.30 1.89 -17.48
C ALA A 112 12.08 1.22 -16.14
N VAL A 113 12.04 2.01 -15.08
CA VAL A 113 11.59 1.61 -13.75
C VAL A 113 10.50 2.55 -13.23
N LEU A 114 9.42 1.96 -12.74
CA LEU A 114 8.33 2.66 -12.07
C LEU A 114 8.28 2.16 -10.62
N VAL A 115 8.38 3.07 -9.67
CA VAL A 115 8.36 2.76 -8.23
C VAL A 115 7.04 3.26 -7.67
N ASP A 116 6.21 2.35 -7.19
CA ASP A 116 4.96 2.67 -6.49
C ASP A 116 5.18 2.65 -4.98
N GLU A 117 4.42 3.47 -4.26
CA GLU A 117 4.53 3.65 -2.80
C GLU A 117 5.96 3.97 -2.36
N GLY A 118 6.63 4.88 -3.07
CA GLY A 118 8.05 5.21 -2.87
C GLY A 118 8.41 5.70 -1.48
N HIS A 119 7.43 6.19 -0.69
CA HIS A 119 7.61 6.55 0.71
C HIS A 119 7.90 5.33 1.62
N ASP A 120 7.67 4.10 1.13
CA ASP A 120 8.04 2.87 1.82
C ASP A 120 9.49 2.43 1.55
N PHE A 121 10.17 3.10 0.62
CA PHE A 121 11.54 2.76 0.25
C PHE A 121 12.56 3.47 1.12
N ASP A 122 13.60 2.74 1.51
CA ASP A 122 14.76 3.29 2.17
C ASP A 122 15.59 4.15 1.20
N SER A 123 16.33 5.15 1.71
CA SER A 123 17.19 6.02 0.90
C SER A 123 18.22 5.24 0.07
N ARG A 124 18.83 4.22 0.65
CA ARG A 124 19.81 3.35 -0.03
C ARG A 124 19.17 2.56 -1.17
N TRP A 125 17.90 2.14 -1.01
CA TRP A 125 17.19 1.42 -2.08
C TRP A 125 16.88 2.34 -3.26
N LEU A 126 16.44 3.56 -2.99
CA LEU A 126 16.21 4.56 -4.03
C LEU A 126 17.53 4.98 -4.71
N ALA A 127 18.62 5.12 -3.95
CA ALA A 127 19.94 5.42 -4.50
C ALA A 127 20.44 4.30 -5.44
N LEU A 128 20.26 3.04 -5.06
CA LEU A 128 20.59 1.90 -5.92
C LEU A 128 19.78 1.92 -7.23
N ILE A 129 18.46 2.15 -7.12
CA ILE A 129 17.58 2.24 -8.29
C ILE A 129 17.99 3.41 -9.17
N ALA A 130 18.15 4.61 -8.60
CA ALA A 130 18.56 5.80 -9.35
C ALA A 130 19.85 5.57 -10.13
N ARG A 131 20.87 5.01 -9.49
CA ARG A 131 22.16 4.72 -10.10
C ARG A 131 22.07 3.71 -11.26
N LEU A 132 21.25 2.69 -11.12
CA LEU A 132 21.04 1.68 -12.18
C LEU A 132 20.25 2.21 -13.38
N PHE A 133 19.52 3.31 -13.19
CA PHE A 133 18.70 3.96 -14.22
C PHE A 133 19.15 5.40 -14.53
N ASP A 134 20.37 5.78 -14.09
CA ASP A 134 21.00 7.07 -14.37
C ASP A 134 21.58 7.12 -15.80
N ASN A 135 20.69 7.02 -16.79
CA ASN A 135 21.02 7.22 -18.20
C ASN A 135 19.91 8.04 -18.85
N ALA A 136 20.27 9.01 -19.66
CA ALA A 136 19.34 9.92 -20.34
C ALA A 136 18.27 9.20 -21.18
N SER A 137 18.56 7.98 -21.66
CA SER A 137 17.62 7.14 -22.41
C SER A 137 16.70 6.28 -21.53
N ARG A 138 16.90 6.27 -20.20
CA ARG A 138 16.10 5.45 -19.27
C ARG A 138 15.09 6.29 -18.52
N SER A 139 13.91 5.73 -18.31
CA SER A 139 12.82 6.38 -17.59
C SER A 139 12.71 5.85 -16.16
N LEU A 140 12.80 6.76 -15.19
CA LEU A 140 12.50 6.47 -13.78
C LEU A 140 11.28 7.30 -13.38
N LEU A 141 10.22 6.63 -12.93
CA LEU A 141 9.05 7.25 -12.32
C LEU A 141 8.95 6.84 -10.86
N LEU A 142 9.03 7.79 -9.94
CA LEU A 142 8.77 7.59 -8.53
C LEU A 142 7.42 8.17 -8.17
N MET A 143 6.57 7.36 -7.53
CA MET A 143 5.28 7.80 -6.99
C MET A 143 5.26 7.61 -5.48
N TYR A 144 4.82 8.64 -4.77
CA TYR A 144 4.70 8.59 -3.32
C TYR A 144 3.53 9.41 -2.78
N ASP A 145 3.20 9.19 -1.52
CA ASP A 145 2.09 9.81 -0.81
C ASP A 145 2.61 10.40 0.51
N ASP A 146 2.39 11.70 0.73
CA ASP A 146 2.90 12.37 1.92
C ASP A 146 2.17 11.97 3.19
N ALA A 147 0.85 11.90 3.13
CA ALA A 147 0.06 11.53 4.28
C ALA A 147 0.45 10.14 4.81
N GLN A 148 0.90 9.26 3.93
CA GLN A 148 1.38 7.94 4.29
C GLN A 148 2.86 7.92 4.70
N SER A 149 3.65 8.93 4.41
CA SER A 149 5.05 9.06 4.86
C SER A 149 5.16 9.34 6.36
N ILE A 150 4.16 9.96 6.96
CA ILE A 150 4.09 10.28 8.40
C ILE A 150 4.08 9.03 9.30
N TYR A 151 3.74 7.85 8.75
CA TYR A 151 3.74 6.56 9.47
C TYR A 151 5.08 6.10 10.00
N ARG A 152 6.16 6.57 9.40
CA ARG A 152 7.50 6.14 9.75
C ARG A 152 8.24 7.30 10.39
N ARG A 153 8.06 7.52 11.71
CA ARG A 153 8.81 8.51 12.50
C ARG A 153 10.32 8.52 12.21
N GLU A 154 10.87 7.39 11.77
CA GLU A 154 12.30 7.23 11.46
C GLU A 154 12.62 7.19 9.96
N ARG A 155 11.60 7.11 9.07
CA ARG A 155 11.78 6.83 7.64
C ARG A 155 10.92 7.68 6.68
N ALA A 156 10.20 8.72 7.16
CA ALA A 156 9.76 9.77 6.26
C ALA A 156 11.00 10.22 5.46
N LEU A 157 10.84 10.60 4.19
CA LEU A 157 11.97 11.04 3.36
C LEU A 157 12.82 12.11 4.09
N ASN A 158 13.66 11.66 5.05
CA ASN A 158 14.61 12.50 5.78
C ASN A 158 15.79 12.91 4.89
N PHE A 159 15.62 12.75 3.58
CA PHE A 159 16.61 13.03 2.56
C PHE A 159 15.93 13.68 1.36
N SER A 160 16.65 14.55 0.67
CA SER A 160 16.17 15.09 -0.60
C SER A 160 16.27 14.03 -1.70
N LEU A 161 15.32 13.99 -2.63
CA LEU A 161 15.39 13.07 -3.76
C LEU A 161 16.68 13.26 -4.58
N ALA A 162 17.20 14.47 -4.64
CA ALA A 162 18.48 14.77 -5.28
C ALA A 162 19.66 14.08 -4.56
N SER A 163 19.64 13.95 -3.23
CA SER A 163 20.73 13.29 -2.48
C SER A 163 20.84 11.80 -2.74
N VAL A 164 19.76 11.16 -3.20
CA VAL A 164 19.73 9.75 -3.63
C VAL A 164 19.86 9.59 -5.14
N GLY A 165 20.22 10.66 -5.87
CA GLY A 165 20.46 10.61 -7.32
C GLY A 165 19.19 10.75 -8.18
N ILE A 166 18.01 11.02 -7.60
CA ILE A 166 16.78 11.23 -8.36
C ILE A 166 16.67 12.70 -8.76
N GLN A 167 17.03 12.99 -10.00
CA GLN A 167 17.06 14.34 -10.56
C GLN A 167 15.73 14.67 -11.26
N ALA A 168 14.72 15.05 -10.49
CA ALA A 168 13.38 15.37 -10.99
C ALA A 168 13.03 16.86 -10.87
N GLN A 169 14.00 17.76 -10.77
CA GLN A 169 13.75 19.19 -10.70
C GLN A 169 12.98 19.67 -11.95
N GLY A 170 11.87 20.40 -11.74
CA GLY A 170 10.96 20.81 -12.81
C GLY A 170 10.15 19.65 -13.45
N ARG A 171 10.25 18.43 -12.91
CA ARG A 171 9.57 17.23 -13.40
C ARG A 171 8.81 16.50 -12.28
N THR A 172 8.35 17.26 -11.29
CA THR A 172 7.48 16.79 -10.21
C THR A 172 6.05 17.27 -10.46
N SER A 173 5.09 16.36 -10.37
CA SER A 173 3.66 16.67 -10.46
C SER A 173 3.00 16.38 -9.11
N VAL A 174 2.13 17.28 -8.64
CA VAL A 174 1.36 17.12 -7.42
C VAL A 174 -0.10 16.80 -7.75
N LEU A 175 -0.66 15.78 -7.11
CA LEU A 175 -2.05 15.35 -7.28
C LEU A 175 -2.81 15.55 -5.94
N PRO A 176 -3.49 16.69 -5.75
CA PRO A 176 -4.12 17.01 -4.46
C PRO A 176 -5.53 16.42 -4.29
N VAL A 177 -6.14 15.91 -5.37
CA VAL A 177 -7.54 15.46 -5.37
C VAL A 177 -7.64 13.96 -5.12
N ASN A 178 -8.44 13.59 -4.12
CA ASN A 178 -8.83 12.19 -3.88
C ASN A 178 -10.11 11.88 -4.67
N TYR A 179 -10.02 11.01 -5.65
CA TYR A 179 -11.14 10.53 -6.47
C TYR A 179 -11.67 9.17 -6.03
N ARG A 180 -10.97 8.49 -5.12
CA ARG A 180 -11.27 7.12 -4.70
C ARG A 180 -12.39 7.06 -3.69
N ASN A 181 -12.25 7.84 -2.63
CA ASN A 181 -13.12 7.73 -1.48
C ASN A 181 -14.35 8.63 -1.66
N PRO A 182 -15.55 8.16 -1.28
CA PRO A 182 -16.68 9.03 -1.02
C PRO A 182 -16.31 10.15 -0.05
N LYS A 183 -16.90 11.33 -0.22
CA LYS A 183 -16.58 12.51 0.61
C LYS A 183 -16.76 12.25 2.10
N ARG A 184 -17.83 11.53 2.49
CA ARG A 184 -18.11 11.18 3.89
C ARG A 184 -17.01 10.34 4.51
N ILE A 185 -16.54 9.30 3.82
CA ILE A 185 -15.44 8.45 4.28
C ILE A 185 -14.13 9.25 4.38
N LEU A 186 -13.82 10.06 3.38
CA LEU A 186 -12.61 10.87 3.39
C LEU A 186 -12.63 11.90 4.51
N HIS A 187 -13.76 12.58 4.72
CA HIS A 187 -13.94 13.56 5.78
C HIS A 187 -13.77 12.90 7.16
N PHE A 188 -14.43 11.75 7.39
CA PHE A 188 -14.26 10.99 8.62
C PHE A 188 -12.80 10.61 8.86
N ALA A 189 -12.15 9.96 7.88
CA ALA A 189 -10.77 9.52 8.01
C ALA A 189 -9.82 10.69 8.33
N TYR A 190 -10.00 11.83 7.66
CA TYR A 190 -9.19 13.02 7.91
C TYR A 190 -9.49 13.66 9.26
N ALA A 191 -10.77 13.84 9.63
CA ALA A 191 -11.18 14.41 10.90
C ALA A 191 -10.66 13.59 12.09
N PHE A 192 -10.79 12.26 12.03
CA PHE A 192 -10.25 11.32 13.01
C PHE A 192 -8.72 11.46 13.18
N SER A 193 -8.00 11.73 12.10
CA SER A 193 -6.52 11.70 12.11
C SER A 193 -5.89 13.09 12.21
N ARG A 194 -6.70 14.16 12.15
CA ARG A 194 -6.22 15.55 12.01
C ARG A 194 -5.25 15.97 13.11
N GLU A 195 -5.61 15.75 14.36
CA GLU A 195 -4.78 16.15 15.50
C GLU A 195 -3.40 15.48 15.49
N TYR A 196 -3.37 14.19 15.12
CA TYR A 196 -2.13 13.46 14.97
C TYR A 196 -1.26 14.05 13.85
N PHE A 197 -1.86 14.34 12.71
CA PHE A 197 -1.14 14.93 11.57
C PHE A 197 -0.61 16.32 11.87
N GLU A 198 -1.39 17.18 12.53
CA GLU A 198 -0.97 18.52 12.94
C GLU A 198 0.22 18.49 13.92
N LYS A 199 0.23 17.55 14.87
CA LYS A 199 1.33 17.37 15.83
C LYS A 199 2.62 16.86 15.19
N HIS A 200 2.51 16.11 14.07
CA HIS A 200 3.65 15.40 13.46
C HIS A 200 4.02 15.95 12.08
N GLN A 201 3.53 17.14 11.71
CA GLN A 201 3.92 17.79 10.47
C GLN A 201 5.44 18.01 10.40
N ASN A 202 6.05 17.52 9.31
CA ASN A 202 7.40 17.93 8.98
C ASN A 202 7.37 19.28 8.27
N ARG A 203 8.15 20.27 8.75
CA ARG A 203 8.17 21.63 8.17
C ARG A 203 8.73 21.69 6.75
N GLU A 204 9.48 20.65 6.33
CA GLU A 204 10.12 20.60 5.00
C GLU A 204 9.20 20.05 3.91
N ILE A 205 8.20 19.23 4.28
CA ILE A 205 7.21 18.69 3.33
C ILE A 205 5.83 19.02 3.87
N PRO A 206 5.15 20.04 3.34
CA PRO A 206 3.81 20.40 3.78
C PRO A 206 2.83 19.25 3.48
N LEU A 207 2.04 18.89 4.49
CA LEU A 207 0.96 17.94 4.32
C LEU A 207 -0.06 18.49 3.32
N VAL A 208 -0.22 17.81 2.19
CA VAL A 208 -1.27 18.18 1.22
C VAL A 208 -2.60 17.68 1.77
N GLN A 209 -3.47 18.63 2.15
CA GLN A 209 -4.84 18.28 2.55
C GLN A 209 -5.59 17.70 1.35
N PRO A 210 -6.14 16.47 1.44
CA PRO A 210 -6.83 15.86 0.33
C PRO A 210 -8.11 16.64 -0.01
N GLN A 211 -8.22 17.07 -1.27
CA GLN A 211 -9.45 17.62 -1.80
C GLN A 211 -10.37 16.47 -2.21
N ALA A 212 -11.60 16.48 -1.73
CA ALA A 212 -12.57 15.43 -2.06
C ALA A 212 -13.11 15.63 -3.49
N GLY A 213 -12.73 14.73 -4.41
CA GLY A 213 -13.25 14.68 -5.78
C GLY A 213 -14.29 13.58 -6.03
N GLY A 214 -14.55 12.73 -5.01
CA GLY A 214 -15.52 11.63 -5.10
C GLY A 214 -16.97 12.06 -4.91
N GLU A 215 -17.88 11.07 -5.03
CA GLU A 215 -19.31 11.21 -4.72
C GLU A 215 -19.53 11.49 -3.23
N GLU A 216 -20.72 11.95 -2.83
CA GLU A 216 -21.06 12.21 -1.43
C GLU A 216 -20.90 10.95 -0.57
N GLY A 217 -21.51 9.84 -0.99
CA GLY A 217 -21.47 8.54 -0.31
C GLY A 217 -22.28 8.49 0.98
N THR A 218 -22.11 7.37 1.72
CA THR A 218 -22.72 7.15 3.04
C THR A 218 -21.75 7.46 4.16
N GLU A 219 -22.27 7.83 5.35
CA GLU A 219 -21.46 7.95 6.55
C GLU A 219 -20.86 6.58 6.90
N PRO A 220 -19.62 6.53 7.41
CA PRO A 220 -19.06 5.33 7.99
C PRO A 220 -19.92 4.79 9.13
N GLU A 221 -20.11 3.47 9.17
CA GLU A 221 -20.75 2.82 10.31
C GLU A 221 -19.70 2.58 11.40
N ILE A 222 -19.91 3.13 12.59
CA ILE A 222 -19.02 2.92 13.74
C ILE A 222 -19.77 2.11 14.79
N GLN A 223 -19.23 0.96 15.17
CA GLN A 223 -19.90 0.03 16.09
C GLN A 223 -18.98 -0.37 17.23
N ARG A 224 -19.43 -0.11 18.46
CA ARG A 224 -18.81 -0.66 19.64
C ARG A 224 -19.41 -2.02 19.95
N CYS A 225 -18.56 -3.03 20.03
CA CYS A 225 -18.94 -4.41 20.27
C CYS A 225 -18.65 -4.79 21.73
N ALA A 226 -19.44 -5.71 22.29
CA ALA A 226 -19.26 -6.16 23.68
C ALA A 226 -18.04 -7.08 23.85
N SER A 227 -17.58 -7.73 22.79
CA SER A 227 -16.45 -8.66 22.79
C SER A 227 -15.96 -8.93 21.37
N GLU A 228 -14.78 -9.57 21.23
CA GLU A 228 -14.26 -10.08 19.96
C GLU A 228 -15.26 -11.01 19.24
N ARG A 229 -15.97 -11.85 19.99
CA ARG A 229 -16.99 -12.75 19.42
C ARG A 229 -18.22 -12.00 18.92
N ASP A 230 -18.62 -10.96 19.62
CA ASP A 230 -19.73 -10.09 19.20
C ASP A 230 -19.34 -9.31 17.95
N GLU A 231 -18.14 -8.73 17.93
CA GLU A 231 -17.57 -8.07 16.74
C GLU A 231 -17.59 -9.02 15.53
N ALA A 232 -17.09 -10.24 15.67
CA ALA A 232 -17.06 -11.23 14.60
C ALA A 232 -18.45 -11.53 14.01
N ARG A 233 -19.49 -11.58 14.86
CA ARG A 233 -20.89 -11.79 14.41
C ARG A 233 -21.42 -10.57 13.65
N GLN A 234 -21.24 -9.38 14.22
CA GLN A 234 -21.72 -8.14 13.61
C GLN A 234 -21.06 -7.89 12.25
N VAL A 235 -19.75 -8.15 12.14
CA VAL A 235 -19.01 -8.04 10.86
C VAL A 235 -19.52 -9.07 9.85
N ALA A 236 -19.76 -10.33 10.26
CA ALA A 236 -20.32 -11.34 9.36
C ALA A 236 -21.74 -10.95 8.88
N ASP A 237 -22.60 -10.44 9.77
CA ASP A 237 -23.94 -9.92 9.41
C ASP A 237 -23.84 -8.78 8.41
N TRP A 238 -22.87 -7.88 8.61
CA TRP A 238 -22.62 -6.76 7.69
C TRP A 238 -22.16 -7.24 6.31
N LEU A 239 -21.22 -8.21 6.25
CA LEU A 239 -20.73 -8.79 5.00
C LEU A 239 -21.86 -9.47 4.20
N GLU A 240 -22.72 -10.29 4.87
CA GLU A 240 -23.85 -10.95 4.24
C GLU A 240 -24.87 -9.95 3.66
N LYS A 241 -25.17 -8.88 4.42
CA LYS A 241 -26.04 -7.80 3.92
C LYS A 241 -25.49 -7.13 2.66
N ARG A 242 -24.18 -6.85 2.60
CA ARG A 242 -23.55 -6.22 1.43
C ARG A 242 -23.44 -7.18 0.26
N HIS A 243 -23.15 -8.44 0.52
CA HIS A 243 -23.16 -9.46 -0.52
C HIS A 243 -24.55 -9.61 -1.16
N ALA A 244 -25.61 -9.55 -0.37
CA ALA A 244 -26.97 -9.58 -0.91
C ALA A 244 -27.28 -8.39 -1.84
N LEU A 245 -26.56 -7.26 -1.71
CA LEU A 245 -26.72 -6.08 -2.55
C LEU A 245 -25.84 -6.09 -3.80
N CYS A 246 -24.56 -6.51 -3.67
CA CYS A 246 -23.57 -6.42 -4.76
C CYS A 246 -23.36 -7.74 -5.52
N GLY A 247 -23.67 -8.89 -4.89
CA GLY A 247 -23.55 -10.21 -5.50
C GLY A 247 -22.11 -10.79 -5.54
N HIS A 248 -21.12 -10.04 -5.06
CA HIS A 248 -19.70 -10.44 -5.15
C HIS A 248 -18.97 -10.30 -3.82
N TRP A 249 -18.44 -11.41 -3.30
CA TRP A 249 -17.59 -11.41 -2.11
C TRP A 249 -16.24 -10.72 -2.34
N SER A 250 -15.74 -10.74 -3.58
CA SER A 250 -14.47 -10.11 -3.97
C SER A 250 -14.47 -8.57 -3.86
N ASP A 251 -15.64 -7.95 -3.73
CA ASP A 251 -15.78 -6.53 -3.48
C ASP A 251 -15.58 -6.14 -2.00
N MET A 252 -15.38 -7.15 -1.14
CA MET A 252 -15.31 -6.97 0.30
C MET A 252 -13.93 -7.29 0.84
N ALA A 253 -13.50 -6.48 1.81
CA ALA A 253 -12.30 -6.76 2.60
C ALA A 253 -12.55 -6.53 4.08
N VAL A 254 -11.92 -7.36 4.91
CA VAL A 254 -11.81 -7.13 6.34
C VAL A 254 -10.36 -6.82 6.67
N LEU A 255 -10.14 -5.68 7.27
CA LEU A 255 -8.83 -5.21 7.69
C LEU A 255 -8.70 -5.33 9.21
N CYS A 256 -7.62 -5.90 9.68
CA CYS A 256 -7.37 -6.16 11.09
C CYS A 256 -5.94 -5.75 11.51
N PRO A 257 -5.68 -5.50 12.79
CA PRO A 257 -4.34 -5.15 13.26
C PRO A 257 -3.36 -6.31 13.14
N THR A 258 -3.80 -7.53 13.43
CA THR A 258 -2.99 -8.75 13.41
C THR A 258 -3.78 -9.93 12.87
N GLU A 259 -3.09 -10.99 12.42
CA GLU A 259 -3.73 -12.26 12.06
C GLU A 259 -4.58 -12.83 13.21
N ARG A 260 -4.08 -12.74 14.44
CA ARG A 260 -4.76 -13.24 15.63
C ARG A 260 -6.11 -12.56 15.84
N SER A 261 -6.19 -11.25 15.59
CA SER A 261 -7.44 -10.46 15.72
C SER A 261 -8.54 -10.88 14.74
N ALA A 262 -8.19 -11.59 13.67
CA ALA A 262 -9.17 -12.09 12.71
C ALA A 262 -9.66 -13.52 12.99
N LYS A 263 -9.14 -14.20 14.03
CA LYS A 263 -9.37 -15.63 14.23
C LYS A 263 -10.84 -15.94 14.52
N GLN A 264 -11.46 -15.21 15.44
CA GLN A 264 -12.88 -15.38 15.76
C GLN A 264 -13.78 -15.13 14.54
N LEU A 265 -13.42 -14.13 13.73
CA LEU A 265 -14.16 -13.85 12.50
C LEU A 265 -14.02 -14.98 11.49
N GLN A 266 -12.82 -15.56 11.31
CA GLN A 266 -12.62 -16.71 10.41
C GLN A 266 -13.48 -17.91 10.83
N ASP A 267 -13.59 -18.17 12.13
CA ASP A 267 -14.43 -19.25 12.66
C ASP A 267 -15.92 -18.99 12.36
N VAL A 268 -16.40 -17.75 12.57
CA VAL A 268 -17.78 -17.36 12.25
C VAL A 268 -18.06 -17.43 10.75
N MET A 269 -17.16 -16.92 9.91
CA MET A 269 -17.28 -16.98 8.44
C MET A 269 -17.34 -18.43 7.96
N THR A 270 -16.48 -19.29 8.50
CA THR A 270 -16.50 -20.74 8.18
C THR A 270 -17.83 -21.38 8.55
N GLN A 271 -18.36 -21.11 9.75
CA GLN A 271 -19.65 -21.64 10.20
C GLN A 271 -20.83 -21.17 9.33
N ARG A 272 -20.75 -19.96 8.77
CA ARG A 272 -21.81 -19.39 7.92
C ARG A 272 -21.62 -19.68 6.43
N GLY A 273 -20.52 -20.33 6.03
CA GLY A 273 -20.20 -20.60 4.63
C GLY A 273 -19.81 -19.35 3.84
N ILE A 274 -19.35 -18.28 4.50
CA ILE A 274 -18.83 -17.08 3.84
C ILE A 274 -17.43 -17.40 3.33
N PRO A 275 -17.18 -17.35 2.00
CA PRO A 275 -15.88 -17.68 1.45
C PRO A 275 -14.87 -16.54 1.75
N PHE A 276 -13.66 -16.89 2.18
CA PHE A 276 -12.61 -15.91 2.43
C PHE A 276 -11.22 -16.41 2.05
N ALA A 277 -10.31 -15.47 1.84
CA ALA A 277 -8.87 -15.71 1.65
C ALA A 277 -8.07 -14.84 2.61
N THR A 278 -7.07 -15.44 3.26
CA THR A 278 -6.18 -14.71 4.18
C THR A 278 -4.92 -14.25 3.46
N CYS A 279 -4.51 -13.00 3.71
CA CYS A 279 -3.29 -12.39 3.20
C CYS A 279 -2.35 -11.99 4.35
N PHE A 280 -2.21 -12.84 5.36
CA PHE A 280 -1.41 -12.56 6.54
C PHE A 280 0.04 -12.96 6.37
N ASP A 281 0.29 -14.15 5.87
CA ASP A 281 1.62 -14.66 5.60
C ASP A 281 2.12 -14.30 4.18
N ARG A 282 3.36 -14.69 3.87
CA ARG A 282 3.98 -14.40 2.57
C ARG A 282 3.29 -15.14 1.42
N GLU A 283 2.78 -16.34 1.66
CA GLU A 283 2.14 -17.17 0.61
C GLU A 283 0.74 -16.64 0.29
N GLY A 284 -0.06 -16.34 1.31
CA GLY A 284 -1.36 -15.70 1.13
C GLY A 284 -1.27 -14.36 0.42
N LYS A 285 -0.27 -13.52 0.79
CA LYS A 285 0.00 -12.24 0.09
C LYS A 285 0.36 -12.42 -1.39
N LYS A 286 1.12 -13.46 -1.73
CA LYS A 286 1.44 -13.80 -3.13
C LYS A 286 0.26 -14.37 -3.89
N ALA A 287 -0.63 -15.10 -3.20
CA ALA A 287 -1.82 -15.72 -3.76
C ALA A 287 -3.02 -14.76 -3.85
N TYR A 288 -2.85 -13.51 -3.39
CA TYR A 288 -3.89 -12.48 -3.51
C TYR A 288 -4.32 -12.30 -4.96
N SER A 289 -5.62 -12.38 -5.21
CA SER A 289 -6.23 -12.17 -6.53
C SER A 289 -7.67 -11.72 -6.38
N ARG A 290 -8.05 -10.67 -7.08
CA ARG A 290 -9.45 -10.21 -7.15
C ARG A 290 -10.32 -11.03 -8.09
N ARG A 291 -9.76 -11.98 -8.82
CA ARG A 291 -10.51 -12.90 -9.68
C ARG A 291 -11.22 -14.00 -8.88
N LYS A 292 -10.82 -14.22 -7.63
CA LYS A 292 -11.49 -15.16 -6.73
C LYS A 292 -12.62 -14.44 -6.02
N ASP A 293 -13.81 -14.98 -6.10
CA ASP A 293 -14.98 -14.39 -5.42
C ASP A 293 -15.01 -14.80 -3.94
N VAL A 294 -14.15 -14.15 -3.16
CA VAL A 294 -13.97 -14.36 -1.72
C VAL A 294 -13.75 -13.04 -0.99
N VAL A 295 -14.13 -12.96 0.28
CA VAL A 295 -13.77 -11.85 1.15
C VAL A 295 -12.27 -11.89 1.44
N HIS A 296 -11.59 -10.77 1.30
CA HIS A 296 -10.14 -10.68 1.57
C HIS A 296 -9.88 -10.23 3.01
N LEU A 297 -9.20 -11.08 3.79
CA LEU A 297 -8.73 -10.75 5.14
C LEU A 297 -7.27 -10.31 5.08
N LEU A 298 -7.02 -9.06 5.47
CA LEU A 298 -5.69 -8.43 5.40
C LEU A 298 -5.34 -7.76 6.73
N THR A 299 -4.04 -7.61 7.00
CA THR A 299 -3.65 -6.63 8.02
C THR A 299 -3.78 -5.21 7.46
N TYR A 300 -3.93 -4.22 8.34
CA TYR A 300 -3.94 -2.80 7.95
C TYR A 300 -2.78 -2.47 7.00
N GLN A 301 -1.56 -2.93 7.31
CA GLN A 301 -0.38 -2.70 6.48
C GLN A 301 -0.41 -3.45 5.15
N SER A 302 -0.95 -4.68 5.13
CA SER A 302 -1.05 -5.48 3.89
C SER A 302 -2.09 -4.93 2.91
N SER A 303 -3.05 -4.13 3.39
CA SER A 303 -4.05 -3.47 2.55
C SER A 303 -3.53 -2.23 1.81
N LYS A 304 -2.33 -1.76 2.15
CA LYS A 304 -1.74 -0.55 1.56
C LYS A 304 -1.62 -0.69 0.04
N GLY A 305 -2.05 0.33 -0.69
CA GLY A 305 -2.12 0.35 -2.15
C GLY A 305 -3.33 -0.39 -2.75
N LEU A 306 -4.09 -1.16 -1.95
CA LEU A 306 -5.32 -1.80 -2.40
C LEU A 306 -6.55 -0.91 -2.14
N GLU A 307 -7.69 -1.30 -2.72
CA GLU A 307 -8.97 -0.62 -2.54
C GLU A 307 -10.11 -1.61 -2.74
N PHE A 308 -11.22 -1.44 -2.01
CA PHE A 308 -12.37 -2.32 -2.06
C PHE A 308 -13.66 -1.50 -1.94
N PRO A 309 -14.74 -1.86 -2.65
CA PRO A 309 -16.05 -1.22 -2.45
C PRO A 309 -16.49 -1.21 -0.99
N TYR A 310 -16.39 -2.34 -0.29
CA TYR A 310 -16.88 -2.52 1.06
C TYR A 310 -15.73 -2.95 1.97
N VAL A 311 -15.45 -2.16 3.00
CA VAL A 311 -14.36 -2.43 3.94
C VAL A 311 -14.89 -2.46 5.36
N ALA A 312 -14.58 -3.53 6.08
CA ALA A 312 -14.72 -3.60 7.53
C ALA A 312 -13.34 -3.48 8.19
N VAL A 313 -13.16 -2.49 9.03
CA VAL A 313 -11.95 -2.28 9.85
C VAL A 313 -12.27 -2.78 11.25
N ILE A 314 -11.75 -3.96 11.60
CA ILE A 314 -12.06 -4.62 12.87
C ILE A 314 -11.00 -4.36 13.93
N ASN A 315 -11.42 -4.37 15.20
CA ASN A 315 -10.55 -4.15 16.35
C ASN A 315 -9.74 -2.84 16.22
N ALA A 316 -10.40 -1.76 15.80
CA ALA A 316 -9.78 -0.47 15.58
C ALA A 316 -9.16 0.16 16.84
N SER A 317 -9.60 -0.29 18.02
CA SER A 317 -9.03 0.11 19.32
C SER A 317 -7.82 -0.72 19.76
N PHE A 318 -7.31 -1.62 18.90
CA PHE A 318 -6.14 -2.44 19.24
C PHE A 318 -4.87 -1.59 19.28
N VAL A 319 -4.17 -1.64 20.42
CA VAL A 319 -2.84 -1.03 20.60
C VAL A 319 -1.83 -2.13 20.90
N HIS A 320 -0.70 -2.13 20.21
CA HIS A 320 0.37 -3.09 20.46
C HIS A 320 0.92 -2.94 21.90
N SER A 321 1.20 -4.05 22.56
CA SER A 321 1.75 -4.08 23.93
C SER A 321 3.08 -3.37 24.12
N GLY A 322 3.77 -3.02 23.04
CA GLY A 322 5.03 -2.25 23.04
C GLY A 322 4.88 -0.81 22.53
N ALA A 323 3.68 -0.34 22.25
CA ALA A 323 3.46 1.04 21.84
C ALA A 323 3.73 1.99 23.00
N THR A 324 4.50 3.03 22.76
CA THR A 324 4.78 4.08 23.74
C THR A 324 3.64 5.09 23.85
N ASP A 325 2.81 5.17 22.83
CA ASP A 325 1.66 6.07 22.70
C ASP A 325 0.55 5.38 21.91
N GLU A 326 -0.69 5.37 22.45
CA GLU A 326 -1.86 4.82 21.76
C GLU A 326 -2.13 5.51 20.42
N SER A 327 -1.79 6.79 20.30
CA SER A 327 -1.98 7.56 19.08
C SER A 327 -1.16 7.05 17.88
N GLU A 328 -0.16 6.20 18.09
CA GLU A 328 0.66 5.60 17.01
C GLU A 328 -0.16 4.71 16.05
N VAL A 329 -1.34 4.28 16.46
CA VAL A 329 -2.24 3.50 15.58
C VAL A 329 -3.04 4.39 14.62
N ILE A 330 -3.23 5.69 14.94
CA ILE A 330 -4.07 6.60 14.17
C ILE A 330 -3.68 6.67 12.68
N PRO A 331 -2.41 6.86 12.33
CA PRO A 331 -2.03 6.85 10.94
C PRO A 331 -2.37 5.52 10.23
N VAL A 332 -2.16 4.39 10.89
CA VAL A 332 -2.46 3.08 10.32
C VAL A 332 -3.96 2.92 10.06
N LEU A 333 -4.80 3.43 10.97
CA LEU A 333 -6.25 3.46 10.80
C LEU A 333 -6.68 4.39 9.64
N TYR A 334 -6.05 5.57 9.50
CA TYR A 334 -6.30 6.44 8.34
C TYR A 334 -6.13 5.70 7.01
N VAL A 335 -5.03 4.93 6.87
CA VAL A 335 -4.84 4.11 5.66
C VAL A 335 -5.93 3.06 5.54
N ALA A 336 -6.26 2.36 6.62
CA ALA A 336 -7.30 1.34 6.59
C ALA A 336 -8.66 1.93 6.16
N PHE A 337 -9.06 3.07 6.73
CA PHE A 337 -10.31 3.76 6.38
C PHE A 337 -10.35 4.17 4.91
N THR A 338 -9.25 4.72 4.40
CA THR A 338 -9.16 5.15 3.00
C THR A 338 -9.05 4.01 1.99
N ARG A 339 -9.17 2.75 2.40
CA ARG A 339 -9.30 1.60 1.48
C ARG A 339 -10.70 1.43 0.93
N ALA A 340 -11.72 1.98 1.61
CA ALA A 340 -13.11 1.87 1.21
C ALA A 340 -13.45 2.84 0.07
N THR A 341 -14.09 2.32 -0.99
CA THR A 341 -14.52 3.12 -2.15
C THR A 341 -16.03 3.32 -2.22
N ARG A 342 -16.81 2.66 -1.35
CA ARG A 342 -18.27 2.81 -1.23
C ARG A 342 -18.73 2.91 0.22
N GLU A 343 -18.48 1.89 1.03
CA GLU A 343 -18.94 1.82 2.42
C GLU A 343 -17.84 1.37 3.36
N LEU A 344 -17.82 1.91 4.55
CA LEU A 344 -16.87 1.64 5.61
C LEU A 344 -17.61 1.27 6.89
N LEU A 345 -17.27 0.10 7.44
CA LEU A 345 -17.60 -0.30 8.81
C LEU A 345 -16.34 -0.22 9.68
N VAL A 346 -16.42 0.40 10.84
CA VAL A 346 -15.35 0.43 11.84
C VAL A 346 -15.87 -0.18 13.12
N THR A 347 -15.21 -1.21 13.64
CA THR A 347 -15.60 -1.87 14.88
C THR A 347 -14.50 -1.83 15.93
N CYS A 348 -14.88 -1.77 17.19
CA CYS A 348 -13.97 -1.83 18.33
C CYS A 348 -14.64 -2.48 19.54
N TYR A 349 -13.85 -3.12 20.43
CA TYR A 349 -14.35 -3.73 21.68
C TYR A 349 -13.44 -3.47 22.89
N HIS A 350 -12.24 -2.90 22.70
CA HIS A 350 -11.41 -2.45 23.81
C HIS A 350 -11.77 -1.01 24.19
N GLU A 351 -11.75 -0.71 25.48
CA GLU A 351 -11.93 0.65 25.98
C GLU A 351 -10.57 1.33 26.18
N ASN A 352 -10.31 2.36 25.38
CA ASN A 352 -9.10 3.17 25.45
C ASN A 352 -9.33 4.54 24.78
N SER A 353 -8.27 5.35 24.61
CA SER A 353 -8.38 6.66 23.97
C SER A 353 -8.89 6.60 22.56
N ILE A 354 -8.50 5.56 21.79
CA ILE A 354 -8.90 5.37 20.39
C ILE A 354 -10.39 5.05 20.27
N SER A 355 -10.93 4.15 21.12
CA SER A 355 -12.36 3.82 21.09
C SER A 355 -13.24 5.03 21.45
N ARG A 356 -12.82 5.82 22.45
CA ARG A 356 -13.51 7.08 22.81
C ARG A 356 -13.46 8.09 21.67
N HIS A 357 -12.31 8.24 21.02
CA HIS A 357 -12.19 9.12 19.86
C HIS A 357 -13.05 8.67 18.67
N LEU A 358 -13.24 7.36 18.46
CA LEU A 358 -14.15 6.82 17.44
C LEU A 358 -15.62 7.15 17.80
N GLU A 359 -16.00 7.13 19.09
CA GLU A 359 -17.36 7.44 19.54
C GLU A 359 -17.77 8.88 19.22
N ASP A 360 -16.82 9.82 19.10
CA ASP A 360 -17.11 11.20 18.69
C ASP A 360 -17.67 11.30 17.27
N PHE A 361 -17.56 10.22 16.48
CA PHE A 361 -18.01 10.12 15.09
C PHE A 361 -19.15 9.12 14.89
N ALA A 362 -19.65 8.45 15.95
CA ALA A 362 -20.68 7.41 15.86
C ALA A 362 -22.11 7.98 15.70
#